data_1875ae2436421de6b79c1f8c4d0616f3
#
_entry.id   1875ae2436421de6b79c1f8c4d0616f3
#
_cell.length_a   1.000
_cell.length_b   1.000
_cell.length_c   1.000
_cell.angle_alpha   90.00
_cell.angle_beta   90.00
_cell.angle_gamma   90.00
#
_symmetry.space_group_name_H-M   'P 1'
#
loop_
_entity.id
_entity.type
_entity.pdbx_description
1 polymer ?
#
loop_
_entity_poly.entity_id
_entity_poly.type
_entity_poly.pdbx_seq_one_letter_code
_entity_poly.pdbx_strand_id
1 'polypeptide(L)'
;GDVQLQESGGGLVHPGGSLRLSCVASGFTFDDYALTWVRQAPGKGLEWVSGINWNGDDTYYTQSMKGRFTISRDNAKNTLYLQMNSLKSEDTAVYFCTKNVGGNWVSGDYGLDYWGQGTQVTVSSAAXXSRGSSGSSSSGSSGGSGIDWKKLLDAAKQIL
;
A
#
# COMPACT_ATOMS: atom_id res chain seq x y z
N GLY A 1 6.82 -16.65 -16.53
CA GLY A 1 7.48 -15.40 -16.53
C GLY A 1 7.80 -14.90 -15.14
N ASP A 2 8.27 -13.70 -15.08
CA ASP A 2 8.65 -13.12 -13.80
C ASP A 2 7.43 -12.76 -12.98
N VAL A 3 7.57 -12.85 -11.69
CA VAL A 3 6.53 -12.36 -10.78
C VAL A 3 6.49 -10.85 -10.85
N GLN A 4 5.30 -10.31 -10.98
CA GLN A 4 5.11 -8.86 -10.96
C GLN A 4 3.91 -8.50 -10.10
N LEU A 5 4.06 -7.41 -9.37
CA LEU A 5 3.00 -6.86 -8.53
C LEU A 5 2.96 -5.36 -8.83
N GLN A 6 1.80 -4.87 -9.24
CA GLN A 6 1.69 -3.49 -9.66
C GLN A 6 0.58 -2.79 -8.89
N GLU A 7 0.96 -1.88 -8.01
CA GLU A 7 0.01 -1.13 -7.19
C GLU A 7 -0.51 0.09 -7.94
N SER A 8 -1.69 0.51 -7.56
CA SER A 8 -2.27 1.77 -8.03
C SER A 8 -3.28 2.26 -6.99
N GLY A 9 -3.76 3.47 -7.16
CA GLY A 9 -4.81 4.02 -6.33
C GLY A 9 -4.36 5.00 -5.27
N GLY A 10 -3.06 5.19 -5.13
CA GLY A 10 -2.57 6.18 -4.19
C GLY A 10 -2.88 7.60 -4.63
N GLY A 11 -2.66 8.54 -3.76
CA GLY A 11 -2.91 9.92 -4.09
C GLY A 11 -2.89 10.79 -2.85
N LEU A 12 -3.40 11.98 -3.04
CA LEU A 12 -3.40 13.02 -2.02
C LEU A 12 -4.83 13.23 -1.54
N VAL A 13 -5.05 13.08 -0.26
CA VAL A 13 -6.39 13.27 0.32
C VAL A 13 -6.29 14.05 1.61
N HIS A 14 -7.42 14.63 2.04
CA HIS A 14 -7.42 15.27 3.37
C HIS A 14 -7.67 14.26 4.47
N PRO A 15 -7.30 14.63 5.71
CA PRO A 15 -7.62 13.78 6.85
C PRO A 15 -9.12 13.47 6.89
N GLY A 16 -9.44 12.24 7.21
CA GLY A 16 -10.81 11.78 7.20
C GLY A 16 -11.24 11.21 5.86
N GLY A 17 -10.44 11.38 4.81
CA GLY A 17 -10.80 10.90 3.50
C GLY A 17 -10.54 9.41 3.33
N SER A 18 -10.80 8.93 2.13
CA SER A 18 -10.68 7.51 1.80
C SER A 18 -9.93 7.34 0.50
N LEU A 19 -9.27 6.19 0.38
CA LEU A 19 -8.64 5.75 -0.86
C LEU A 19 -8.79 4.25 -0.95
N ARG A 20 -8.82 3.74 -2.17
CA ARG A 20 -8.79 2.31 -2.39
C ARG A 20 -7.55 1.98 -3.21
N LEU A 21 -6.67 1.17 -2.66
CA LEU A 21 -5.49 0.71 -3.38
C LEU A 21 -5.79 -0.61 -4.06
N SER A 22 -5.21 -0.82 -5.22
CA SER A 22 -5.29 -2.08 -5.95
C SER A 22 -3.90 -2.57 -6.25
N CYS A 23 -3.77 -3.88 -6.40
CA CYS A 23 -2.52 -4.49 -6.79
C CYS A 23 -2.84 -5.61 -7.76
N VAL A 24 -2.37 -5.49 -8.99
CA VAL A 24 -2.58 -6.51 -10.00
C VAL A 24 -1.33 -7.37 -10.08
N ALA A 25 -1.52 -8.68 -9.99
CA ALA A 25 -0.41 -9.61 -9.91
C ALA A 25 -0.31 -10.45 -11.17
N SER A 26 0.90 -10.86 -11.52
CA SER A 26 1.11 -11.77 -12.62
C SER A 26 2.36 -12.60 -12.38
N GLY A 27 2.48 -13.69 -13.10
CA GLY A 27 3.69 -14.51 -13.05
C GLY A 27 3.68 -15.62 -12.02
N PHE A 28 2.57 -15.81 -11.33
CA PHE A 28 2.43 -16.91 -10.37
C PHE A 28 0.96 -17.28 -10.24
N THR A 29 0.70 -18.42 -9.62
CA THR A 29 -0.68 -18.87 -9.42
C THR A 29 -1.26 -18.11 -8.23
N PHE A 30 -1.95 -17.03 -8.53
CA PHE A 30 -2.41 -16.07 -7.54
C PHE A 30 -3.18 -16.74 -6.40
N ASP A 31 -4.05 -17.69 -6.75
CA ASP A 31 -4.91 -18.36 -5.76
C ASP A 31 -4.15 -19.19 -4.74
N ASP A 32 -2.88 -19.46 -4.97
CA ASP A 32 -2.12 -20.31 -4.06
C ASP A 32 -1.44 -19.53 -2.94
N TYR A 33 -1.45 -18.21 -3.00
CA TYR A 33 -0.58 -17.43 -2.09
C TYR A 33 -1.33 -16.40 -1.29
N ALA A 34 -0.87 -16.24 -0.05
CA ALA A 34 -1.28 -15.10 0.75
C ALA A 34 -0.59 -13.86 0.22
N LEU A 35 -1.17 -12.71 0.51
CA LEU A 35 -0.64 -11.42 0.10
C LEU A 35 -0.72 -10.47 1.29
N THR A 36 0.19 -9.51 1.32
CA THR A 36 0.30 -8.60 2.45
C THR A 36 0.51 -7.18 1.93
N TRP A 37 -0.09 -6.21 2.60
CA TRP A 37 0.24 -4.81 2.38
C TRP A 37 1.20 -4.39 3.49
N VAL A 38 2.28 -3.73 3.09
CA VAL A 38 3.19 -3.09 4.04
C VAL A 38 3.35 -1.64 3.61
N ARG A 39 3.83 -0.80 4.53
CA ARG A 39 4.02 0.61 4.17
C ARG A 39 5.30 1.12 4.80
N GLN A 40 5.80 2.22 4.23
CA GLN A 40 6.92 2.91 4.84
C GLN A 40 6.67 4.40 4.80
N ALA A 41 6.60 5.00 5.99
CA ALA A 41 6.43 6.43 6.13
C ALA A 41 7.79 7.11 6.07
N PRO A 42 7.83 8.40 5.74
CA PRO A 42 9.10 9.11 5.67
C PRO A 42 9.87 9.02 6.98
N GLY A 43 11.12 8.60 6.88
CA GLY A 43 11.99 8.50 8.04
C GLY A 43 11.70 7.38 9.00
N LYS A 44 10.84 6.46 8.64
CA LYS A 44 10.47 5.35 9.51
C LYS A 44 10.74 4.03 8.85
N GLY A 45 10.72 2.95 9.63
CA GLY A 45 10.91 1.62 9.10
C GLY A 45 9.66 1.08 8.45
N LEU A 46 9.78 -0.09 7.88
CA LEU A 46 8.63 -0.77 7.31
C LEU A 46 7.64 -1.14 8.39
N GLU A 47 6.38 -1.03 8.05
CA GLU A 47 5.29 -1.35 8.97
C GLU A 47 4.31 -2.25 8.25
N TRP A 48 3.92 -3.34 8.91
CA TRP A 48 2.88 -4.22 8.38
C TRP A 48 1.55 -3.52 8.45
N VAL A 49 0.73 -3.72 7.44
CA VAL A 49 -0.59 -3.11 7.40
C VAL A 49 -1.66 -4.17 7.53
N SER A 50 -1.67 -5.13 6.61
CA SER A 50 -2.74 -6.11 6.58
C SER A 50 -2.32 -7.29 5.72
N GLY A 51 -2.82 -8.47 6.06
CA GLY A 51 -2.57 -9.68 5.27
C GLY A 51 -3.83 -10.48 5.05
N ILE A 52 -3.84 -11.25 3.97
CA ILE A 52 -4.97 -12.07 3.60
C ILE A 52 -4.45 -13.40 3.06
N ASN A 53 -5.07 -14.50 3.47
CA ASN A 53 -4.65 -15.80 2.99
C ASN A 53 -5.17 -16.08 1.59
N TRP A 54 -4.83 -17.25 1.04
CA TRP A 54 -5.05 -17.58 -0.35
C TRP A 54 -6.50 -17.46 -0.78
N ASN A 55 -7.45 -17.88 0.05
CA ASN A 55 -8.86 -17.85 -0.35
C ASN A 55 -9.65 -16.72 0.30
N GLY A 56 -8.98 -15.88 1.07
CA GLY A 56 -9.65 -14.70 1.62
C GLY A 56 -10.40 -14.92 2.91
N ASP A 57 -10.35 -16.11 3.50
CA ASP A 57 -11.16 -16.37 4.70
C ASP A 57 -10.39 -16.08 6.00
N ASP A 58 -9.15 -15.62 5.90
CA ASP A 58 -8.38 -15.29 7.08
C ASP A 58 -7.60 -14.01 6.81
N THR A 59 -7.83 -13.00 7.62
CA THR A 59 -7.16 -11.70 7.46
C THR A 59 -6.60 -11.25 8.78
N TYR A 60 -5.60 -10.38 8.73
CA TYR A 60 -5.15 -9.71 9.92
C TYR A 60 -4.90 -8.23 9.62
N TYR A 61 -4.92 -7.42 10.65
CA TYR A 61 -4.67 -5.98 10.56
C TYR A 61 -3.80 -5.55 11.72
N THR A 62 -2.87 -4.65 11.44
CA THR A 62 -2.14 -3.99 12.51
C THR A 62 -3.14 -3.22 13.36
N GLN A 63 -2.93 -3.23 14.67
CA GLN A 63 -3.92 -2.75 15.62
C GLN A 63 -4.39 -1.32 15.31
N SER A 64 -3.47 -0.42 14.98
CA SER A 64 -3.86 0.98 14.76
C SER A 64 -4.67 1.18 13.49
N MET A 65 -4.74 0.16 12.63
CA MET A 65 -5.44 0.25 11.35
C MET A 65 -6.73 -0.55 11.31
N LYS A 66 -6.95 -1.34 12.35
CA LYS A 66 -8.14 -2.16 12.44
C LYS A 66 -9.37 -1.28 12.47
N GLY A 67 -10.38 -1.66 11.71
CA GLY A 67 -11.62 -0.91 11.66
C GLY A 67 -11.61 0.24 10.67
N ARG A 68 -10.43 0.67 10.23
CA ARG A 68 -10.34 1.73 9.22
C ARG A 68 -9.96 1.18 7.86
N PHE A 69 -9.22 0.09 7.84
CA PHE A 69 -8.72 -0.51 6.60
C PHE A 69 -9.38 -1.87 6.41
N THR A 70 -9.62 -2.23 5.16
CA THR A 70 -10.19 -3.54 4.81
C THR A 70 -9.41 -4.10 3.64
N ILE A 71 -8.85 -5.30 3.83
CA ILE A 71 -8.15 -6.01 2.77
C ILE A 71 -9.12 -6.98 2.11
N SER A 72 -9.00 -7.14 0.80
CA SER A 72 -9.79 -8.12 0.08
C SER A 72 -9.02 -8.54 -1.15
N ARG A 73 -9.50 -9.58 -1.82
CA ARG A 73 -8.87 -10.06 -3.03
C ARG A 73 -9.94 -10.59 -3.99
N ASP A 74 -9.62 -10.52 -5.27
CA ASP A 74 -10.45 -11.11 -6.32
C ASP A 74 -9.55 -12.06 -7.10
N ASN A 75 -9.67 -13.35 -6.80
CA ASN A 75 -8.77 -14.33 -7.40
C ASN A 75 -9.01 -14.48 -8.90
N ALA A 76 -10.21 -14.21 -9.38
CA ALA A 76 -10.49 -14.29 -10.82
C ALA A 76 -9.77 -13.15 -11.57
N LYS A 77 -9.52 -12.05 -10.91
CA LYS A 77 -8.85 -10.90 -11.53
C LYS A 77 -7.39 -10.77 -11.13
N ASN A 78 -6.87 -11.67 -10.32
CA ASN A 78 -5.50 -11.60 -9.84
C ASN A 78 -5.23 -10.25 -9.16
N THR A 79 -6.18 -9.78 -8.39
CA THR A 79 -6.09 -8.43 -7.81
C THR A 79 -6.30 -8.45 -6.31
N LEU A 80 -5.45 -7.71 -5.62
CA LEU A 80 -5.52 -7.47 -4.19
C LEU A 80 -5.97 -6.03 -3.96
N TYR A 81 -6.77 -5.79 -2.95
CA TYR A 81 -7.29 -4.45 -2.65
C TYR A 81 -7.02 -4.08 -1.21
N LEU A 82 -6.92 -2.79 -0.97
CA LEU A 82 -6.94 -2.24 0.38
C LEU A 82 -7.83 -1.01 0.37
N GLN A 83 -8.97 -1.11 1.05
CA GLN A 83 -9.85 0.03 1.23
C GLN A 83 -9.40 0.75 2.50
N MET A 84 -9.07 2.03 2.39
CA MET A 84 -8.58 2.81 3.51
C MET A 84 -9.56 3.93 3.79
N ASN A 85 -10.12 3.94 4.98
CA ASN A 85 -11.08 4.96 5.39
C ASN A 85 -10.55 5.73 6.58
N SER A 86 -11.14 6.87 6.84
CA SER A 86 -10.80 7.69 8.01
C SER A 86 -9.30 7.93 8.09
N LEU A 87 -8.73 8.32 6.96
CA LEU A 87 -7.29 8.46 6.86
C LEU A 87 -6.77 9.58 7.75
N LYS A 88 -5.58 9.37 8.31
CA LYS A 88 -4.92 10.30 9.21
C LYS A 88 -3.58 10.69 8.61
N SER A 89 -3.03 11.80 9.06
CA SER A 89 -1.72 12.21 8.54
C SER A 89 -0.66 11.14 8.78
N GLU A 90 -0.79 10.38 9.84
CA GLU A 90 0.15 9.28 10.15
C GLU A 90 0.09 8.15 9.14
N ASP A 91 -0.94 8.10 8.29
CA ASP A 91 -1.04 7.08 7.26
C ASP A 91 -0.25 7.45 6.01
N THR A 92 0.34 8.65 5.96
CA THR A 92 1.17 9.04 4.83
C THR A 92 2.36 8.12 4.71
N ALA A 93 2.50 7.47 3.55
CA ALA A 93 3.54 6.47 3.37
C ALA A 93 3.50 5.99 1.93
N VAL A 94 4.53 5.26 1.54
CA VAL A 94 4.48 4.43 0.34
C VAL A 94 3.93 3.08 0.76
N TYR A 95 2.92 2.61 0.05
CA TYR A 95 2.28 1.33 0.33
C TYR A 95 2.70 0.31 -0.71
N PHE A 96 3.13 -0.84 -0.24
CA PHE A 96 3.62 -1.92 -1.10
C PHE A 96 2.73 -3.14 -0.98
N CYS A 97 2.44 -3.72 -2.11
CA CYS A 97 1.81 -5.02 -2.24
C CYS A 97 2.92 -6.06 -2.21
N THR A 98 2.77 -7.11 -1.43
CA THR A 98 3.81 -8.12 -1.33
C THR A 98 3.19 -9.50 -1.41
N LYS A 99 3.96 -10.45 -1.94
CA LYS A 99 3.56 -11.84 -2.06
C LYS A 99 4.21 -12.64 -0.94
N ASN A 100 3.41 -13.42 -0.24
CA ASN A 100 3.95 -14.30 0.80
C ASN A 100 4.52 -15.56 0.15
N VAL A 101 5.34 -16.28 0.89
CA VAL A 101 5.97 -17.49 0.37
C VAL A 101 4.99 -18.66 0.29
N GLY A 102 3.85 -18.58 0.96
CA GLY A 102 2.87 -19.66 0.95
C GLY A 102 1.47 -19.13 0.97
N GLY A 103 0.52 -20.02 1.19
CA GLY A 103 -0.90 -19.71 1.14
C GLY A 103 -1.44 -19.03 2.37
N ASN A 104 -0.69 -19.01 3.47
CA ASN A 104 -1.10 -18.32 4.69
C ASN A 104 -0.15 -17.19 4.97
N TRP A 105 -0.67 -16.10 5.48
CA TRP A 105 0.18 -14.97 5.82
C TRP A 105 0.98 -15.32 7.08
N VAL A 106 2.17 -14.75 7.15
CA VAL A 106 3.05 -14.91 8.30
C VAL A 106 3.50 -13.51 8.68
N SER A 107 3.44 -13.18 9.94
CA SER A 107 3.95 -11.89 10.36
C SER A 107 5.47 -11.94 10.32
N GLY A 108 6.05 -10.82 9.98
CA GLY A 108 7.50 -10.72 9.86
C GLY A 108 7.92 -10.76 8.40
N ASP A 109 9.06 -10.18 8.16
CA ASP A 109 9.50 -9.95 6.79
C ASP A 109 10.02 -11.19 6.09
N TYR A 110 10.39 -12.24 6.81
CA TYR A 110 10.87 -13.44 6.14
C TYR A 110 9.77 -14.22 5.45
N GLY A 111 8.53 -13.84 5.64
CA GLY A 111 7.44 -14.50 4.94
C GLY A 111 7.12 -13.92 3.57
N LEU A 112 7.88 -12.94 3.10
CA LEU A 112 7.61 -12.25 1.83
C LEU A 112 8.72 -12.52 0.84
N ASP A 113 8.36 -12.78 -0.43
CA ASP A 113 9.39 -13.01 -1.42
C ASP A 113 9.36 -12.06 -2.63
N TYR A 114 8.27 -11.34 -2.84
CA TYR A 114 8.22 -10.37 -3.95
C TYR A 114 7.46 -9.14 -3.51
N TRP A 115 7.84 -7.99 -4.06
CA TRP A 115 7.28 -6.69 -3.73
C TRP A 115 6.96 -5.92 -4.98
N GLY A 116 5.91 -5.11 -4.94
CA GLY A 116 5.64 -4.18 -6.01
C GLY A 116 6.51 -2.94 -5.92
N GLN A 117 6.24 -1.98 -6.80
CA GLN A 117 6.98 -0.72 -6.84
C GLN A 117 6.52 0.26 -5.77
N GLY A 118 5.32 0.09 -5.28
CA GLY A 118 4.75 0.97 -4.28
C GLY A 118 3.88 2.05 -4.88
N THR A 119 2.93 2.53 -4.08
CA THR A 119 2.09 3.65 -4.48
C THR A 119 2.06 4.64 -3.31
N GLN A 120 2.21 5.93 -3.62
CA GLN A 120 2.26 6.96 -2.58
C GLN A 120 0.88 7.30 -2.09
N VAL A 121 0.73 7.39 -0.76
CA VAL A 121 -0.47 7.93 -0.15
C VAL A 121 -0.05 9.10 0.71
N THR A 122 -0.62 10.26 0.47
CA THR A 122 -0.32 11.46 1.24
C THR A 122 -1.61 11.99 1.84
N VAL A 123 -1.64 12.09 3.16
CA VAL A 123 -2.81 12.57 3.86
C VAL A 123 -2.42 13.89 4.51
N SER A 124 -3.00 14.98 4.05
CA SER A 124 -2.59 16.29 4.50
C SER A 124 -3.76 17.24 4.45
N SER A 125 -3.87 18.06 5.47
CA SER A 125 -4.91 19.09 5.47
C SER A 125 -4.68 20.11 4.34
N ALA A 126 -3.48 20.21 3.82
CA ALA A 126 -3.21 21.09 2.70
C ALA A 126 -3.84 20.57 1.39
N ALA A 127 -4.29 19.37 1.35
CA ALA A 127 -4.95 18.84 0.16
C ALA A 127 -6.13 19.69 -0.27
N UNK A 128 -6.64 20.20 0.67
CA UNK A 128 -7.77 20.93 0.39
C UNK A 128 -7.48 22.18 -0.34
N UNK A 129 -6.60 22.42 -0.06
CA UNK A 129 -6.14 23.56 -0.62
C UNK A 129 -5.74 23.37 -1.98
N SER A 130 -5.10 22.40 -2.19
CA SER A 130 -4.60 22.18 -3.54
C SER A 130 -5.73 21.87 -4.50
N ARG A 131 -6.78 21.30 -4.02
CA ARG A 131 -7.89 21.02 -4.91
C ARG A 131 -8.52 22.29 -5.45
N GLY A 132 -8.56 23.29 -4.61
CA GLY A 132 -9.13 24.52 -5.05
C GLY A 132 -8.32 25.21 -6.12
N SER A 133 -7.05 24.95 -6.20
CA SER A 133 -6.21 25.62 -7.19
C SER A 133 -6.14 24.88 -8.48
N SER A 134 -6.92 23.89 -8.64
CA SER A 134 -7.02 23.12 -9.86
C SER A 134 -5.75 22.41 -10.22
N GLY A 135 -5.74 21.84 -11.32
CA GLY A 135 -4.75 20.85 -11.61
C GLY A 135 -3.33 21.31 -11.72
N SER A 136 -3.15 22.56 -11.88
CA SER A 136 -1.79 23.03 -12.09
C SER A 136 -0.89 22.71 -10.92
N SER A 137 -1.47 22.55 -9.78
CA SER A 137 -0.67 22.35 -8.61
C SER A 137 -0.10 20.97 -8.51
N SER A 138 -0.57 20.08 -9.31
CA SER A 138 -0.21 18.70 -9.10
C SER A 138 1.28 18.48 -9.16
N SER A 139 1.93 19.09 -10.08
CA SER A 139 3.34 18.85 -10.20
C SER A 139 4.11 19.49 -9.06
N GLY A 140 3.66 20.62 -8.66
CA GLY A 140 4.38 21.31 -7.62
C GLY A 140 4.22 20.66 -6.27
N SER A 141 3.17 19.94 -6.11
CA SER A 141 2.90 19.42 -4.80
C SER A 141 3.99 18.49 -4.32
N SER A 142 4.52 17.74 -5.21
CA SER A 142 5.54 16.80 -4.79
C SER A 142 6.77 17.53 -4.29
N GLY A 143 7.09 18.60 -4.97
CA GLY A 143 8.23 19.36 -4.50
C GLY A 143 7.98 19.99 -3.16
N GLY A 144 6.77 20.39 -2.93
CA GLY A 144 6.46 21.07 -1.69
C GLY A 144 6.60 20.21 -0.47
N SER A 145 6.44 18.94 -0.61
CA SER A 145 6.52 18.07 0.54
C SER A 145 7.95 17.79 0.97
N GLY A 146 8.90 17.93 0.08
CA GLY A 146 10.27 17.62 0.41
C GLY A 146 10.56 16.14 0.55
N ILE A 147 9.64 15.31 0.19
CA ILE A 147 9.82 13.86 0.30
C ILE A 147 10.36 13.32 -1.01
N ASP A 148 11.46 12.58 -0.90
CA ASP A 148 12.02 11.88 -2.06
C ASP A 148 11.45 10.47 -2.06
N TRP A 149 10.35 10.29 -2.74
CA TRP A 149 9.65 9.03 -2.72
C TRP A 149 10.45 7.91 -3.37
N LYS A 150 11.25 8.25 -4.38
CA LYS A 150 12.06 7.23 -5.00
C LYS A 150 13.11 6.69 -4.04
N LYS A 151 13.71 7.58 -3.28
CA LYS A 151 14.71 7.16 -2.31
C LYS A 151 14.09 6.30 -1.22
N LEU A 152 12.90 6.66 -0.78
CA LEU A 152 12.19 5.86 0.20
C LEU A 152 11.89 4.48 -0.33
N LEU A 153 11.45 4.41 -1.57
CA LEU A 153 11.13 3.15 -2.21
C LEU A 153 12.36 2.25 -2.27
N ASP A 154 13.46 2.81 -2.71
CA ASP A 154 14.70 2.03 -2.82
C ASP A 154 15.15 1.54 -1.44
N ALA A 155 15.04 2.39 -0.44
CA ALA A 155 15.44 2.00 0.90
C ALA A 155 14.56 0.87 1.43
N ALA A 156 13.27 0.95 1.17
CA ALA A 156 12.36 -0.09 1.62
C ALA A 156 12.70 -1.43 1.01
N LYS A 157 13.06 -1.42 -0.26
CA LYS A 157 13.37 -2.67 -0.94
C LYS A 157 14.64 -3.30 -0.40
N GLN A 158 15.55 -2.50 0.13
CA GLN A 158 16.79 -3.03 0.66
C GLN A 158 16.64 -3.66 2.02
N ILE A 159 15.58 -3.33 2.73
CA ILE A 159 15.36 -3.89 4.05
C ILE A 159 15.08 -5.39 3.97
N LEU A 160 14.50 -5.84 2.88
CA LEU A 160 14.23 -7.25 2.69
C LEU A 160 15.43 -7.96 2.12
#